data_f305f4863585261efa0018f84ffd2b67
#
_entry.id   f305f4863585261efa0018f84ffd2b67
#
_cell.length_a   1.000
_cell.length_b   1.000
_cell.length_c   1.000
_cell.angle_alpha   90.00
_cell.angle_beta   90.00
_cell.angle_gamma   90.00
#
_symmetry.space_group_name_H-M   'P 1'
#
loop_
_entity.id
_entity.type
_entity.pdbx_description
1 polymer ?
#
loop_
_entity_poly.entity_id
_entity_poly.type
_entity_poly.pdbx_seq_one_letter_code
_entity_poly.pdbx_strand_id
1 'polypeptide(L)' 'MAQTSTKPLRLKWRARVVMAERGIRSVSALRIKLESLGIVISEPQLGRIIDGKSSHFNSKVLGGLLTALDCGLTDLLAVH' A
#
# COMPACT_ATOMS: atom_id res chain seq x y z
N MET A 1 11.75 2.92 27.78
CA MET A 1 12.32 2.95 27.24
C MET A 1 12.35 3.42 26.37
N ALA A 2 12.11 3.80 26.77
CA ALA A 2 12.33 4.48 25.66
C ALA A 2 12.98 3.67 24.63
N GLN A 3 12.99 4.16 23.50
CA GLN A 3 13.62 3.51 22.42
C GLN A 3 15.08 3.30 22.73
N THR A 4 15.48 2.10 22.78
CA THR A 4 16.86 1.77 23.08
C THR A 4 17.65 1.43 21.84
N SER A 5 16.96 1.14 20.76
CA SER A 5 17.65 0.80 19.53
C SER A 5 18.20 2.05 18.87
N THR A 6 19.40 1.98 18.37
CA THR A 6 19.98 3.07 17.60
C THR A 6 19.60 3.01 16.13
N LYS A 7 18.96 1.92 15.71
CA LYS A 7 18.57 1.75 14.32
C LYS A 7 17.06 1.73 14.22
N PRO A 8 16.49 2.41 13.21
CA PRO A 8 15.07 2.30 12.98
C PRO A 8 14.71 0.87 12.54
N LEU A 9 13.47 0.49 12.81
CA LEU A 9 12.97 -0.78 12.30
C LEU A 9 12.91 -0.72 10.79
N ARG A 10 13.25 -1.81 10.16
CA ARG A 10 13.12 -1.93 8.72
C ARG A 10 11.72 -2.40 8.39
N LEU A 11 11.01 -1.60 7.62
CA LEU A 11 9.69 -1.94 7.17
C LEU A 11 9.76 -2.31 5.70
N LYS A 12 9.16 -3.43 5.37
CA LYS A 12 9.08 -3.89 4.00
C LYS A 12 7.66 -3.66 3.48
N TRP A 13 7.56 -2.87 2.42
CA TRP A 13 6.30 -2.58 1.78
C TRP A 13 5.97 -3.70 0.79
N ARG A 14 4.87 -4.39 1.01
CA ARG A 14 4.54 -5.60 0.28
C ARG A 14 3.32 -5.45 -0.64
N ALA A 15 3.02 -4.23 -1.07
CA ALA A 15 1.81 -3.99 -1.85
C ALA A 15 1.77 -4.82 -3.14
N ARG A 16 2.88 -4.93 -3.85
CA ARG A 16 2.89 -5.71 -5.08
C ARG A 16 2.69 -7.20 -4.84
N VAL A 17 3.23 -7.70 -3.75
CA VAL A 17 3.05 -9.10 -3.38
C VAL A 17 1.58 -9.37 -3.09
N VAL A 18 0.95 -8.51 -2.31
CA VAL A 18 -0.46 -8.67 -1.98
C VAL A 18 -1.32 -8.53 -3.22
N MET A 19 -1.00 -7.59 -4.10
CA MET A 19 -1.70 -7.45 -5.37
C MET A 19 -1.67 -8.76 -6.16
N ALA A 20 -0.48 -9.35 -6.26
CA ALA A 20 -0.32 -10.61 -6.99
C ALA A 20 -1.14 -11.73 -6.33
N GLU A 21 -1.14 -11.78 -5.01
CA GLU A 21 -1.91 -12.78 -4.27
C GLU A 21 -3.40 -12.64 -4.51
N ARG A 22 -3.87 -11.43 -4.80
CA ARG A 22 -5.29 -11.15 -5.04
C ARG A 22 -5.63 -11.15 -6.52
N GLY A 23 -4.67 -11.47 -7.40
CA GLY A 23 -4.93 -11.52 -8.82
C GLY A 23 -5.00 -10.16 -9.50
N ILE A 24 -4.55 -9.10 -8.82
CA ILE A 24 -4.51 -7.75 -9.39
C ILE A 24 -3.16 -7.58 -10.04
N ARG A 25 -3.15 -7.57 -11.38
CA ARG A 25 -1.90 -7.67 -12.13
C ARG A 25 -1.26 -6.35 -12.53
N SER A 26 -1.99 -5.24 -12.36
CA SER A 26 -1.47 -3.96 -12.79
C SER A 26 -1.96 -2.85 -11.87
N VAL A 27 -1.21 -1.75 -11.88
CA VAL A 27 -1.61 -0.55 -11.17
C VAL A 27 -2.92 -0.02 -11.73
N SER A 28 -3.10 -0.13 -13.04
CA SER A 28 -4.33 0.30 -13.69
C SER A 28 -5.54 -0.44 -13.15
N ALA A 29 -5.44 -1.75 -13.00
CA ALA A 29 -6.53 -2.57 -12.45
C ALA A 29 -6.84 -2.16 -11.02
N LEU A 30 -5.80 -1.90 -10.22
CA LEU A 30 -5.99 -1.46 -8.85
C LEU A 30 -6.63 -0.08 -8.80
N ARG A 31 -6.24 0.82 -9.69
CA ARG A 31 -6.83 2.16 -9.77
C ARG A 31 -8.33 2.08 -10.02
N ILE A 32 -8.73 1.23 -10.94
CA ILE A 32 -10.16 1.05 -11.26
C ILE A 32 -10.90 0.53 -10.03
N LYS A 33 -10.30 -0.39 -9.31
CA LYS A 33 -10.92 -0.94 -8.12
C LYS A 33 -11.07 0.12 -7.03
N LEU A 34 -10.05 0.97 -6.85
CA LEU A 34 -10.13 2.07 -5.91
C LEU A 34 -11.20 3.08 -6.31
N GLU A 35 -11.31 3.35 -7.61
CA GLU A 35 -12.34 4.28 -8.11
C GLU A 35 -13.74 3.78 -7.77
N SER A 36 -13.95 2.46 -7.85
CA SER A 36 -15.25 1.89 -7.47
C SER A 36 -15.55 2.06 -5.99
N LEU A 37 -14.53 2.33 -5.18
CA LEU A 37 -14.67 2.60 -3.76
C LEU A 37 -14.75 4.11 -3.46
N GLY A 38 -14.81 4.92 -4.50
CA GLY A 38 -14.89 6.37 -4.35
C GLY A 38 -13.55 7.05 -4.16
N ILE A 39 -12.46 6.37 -4.47
CA ILE A 39 -11.12 6.93 -4.32
C ILE A 39 -10.54 7.19 -5.70
N VAL A 40 -10.38 8.47 -6.03
CA VAL A 40 -9.83 8.88 -7.32
C VAL A 40 -8.37 9.25 -7.12
N ILE A 41 -7.50 8.55 -7.85
CA ILE A 41 -6.06 8.78 -7.78
C ILE A 41 -5.49 8.49 -9.16
N SER A 42 -4.47 9.24 -9.55
CA SER A 42 -3.85 9.04 -10.85
C SER A 42 -3.02 7.78 -10.84
N GLU A 43 -2.89 7.17 -12.01
CA GLU A 43 -2.10 5.94 -12.13
C GLU A 43 -0.63 6.14 -11.77
N PRO A 44 0.04 7.21 -12.23
CA PRO A 44 1.44 7.43 -11.81
C PRO A 44 1.58 7.62 -10.30
N GLN A 45 0.65 8.32 -9.67
CA GLN A 45 0.70 8.53 -8.23
C GLN A 45 0.48 7.23 -7.48
N LEU A 46 -0.49 6.43 -7.93
CA LEU A 46 -0.76 5.14 -7.32
C LEU A 46 0.45 4.21 -7.49
N GLY A 47 1.08 4.23 -8.66
CA GLY A 47 2.28 3.44 -8.90
C GLY A 47 3.39 3.75 -7.92
N ARG A 48 3.61 5.02 -7.61
CA ARG A 48 4.61 5.42 -6.63
C ARG A 48 4.29 4.88 -5.25
N ILE A 49 3.03 4.93 -4.87
CA ILE A 49 2.59 4.40 -3.57
C ILE A 49 2.84 2.90 -3.53
N ILE A 50 2.46 2.20 -4.57
CA ILE A 50 2.61 0.75 -4.63
C ILE A 50 4.09 0.34 -4.57
N ASP A 51 4.95 1.13 -5.19
CA ASP A 51 6.38 0.85 -5.19
C ASP A 51 7.12 1.39 -3.96
N GLY A 52 6.38 1.99 -3.04
CA GLY A 52 6.97 2.50 -1.80
C GLY A 52 7.82 3.74 -2.00
N LYS A 53 7.61 4.45 -3.10
CA LYS A 53 8.41 5.65 -3.43
C LYS A 53 7.76 6.94 -3.02
N SER A 54 6.51 6.89 -2.59
CA SER A 54 5.81 8.08 -2.11
C SER A 54 6.12 8.27 -0.64
N SER A 55 6.49 9.47 -0.26
CA SER A 55 6.69 9.80 1.15
C SER A 55 5.40 10.25 1.82
N HIS A 56 4.35 10.47 1.04
CA HIS A 56 3.06 10.93 1.56
C HIS A 56 1.93 10.15 0.94
N PHE A 57 1.06 9.63 1.79
CA PHE A 57 -0.25 9.16 1.35
C PHE A 57 -1.18 9.27 2.55
N ASN A 58 -2.43 9.63 2.30
CA ASN A 58 -3.36 9.87 3.38
C ASN A 58 -4.05 8.59 3.81
N SER A 59 -4.73 8.67 4.95
CA SER A 59 -5.41 7.52 5.52
C SER A 59 -6.53 7.01 4.63
N LYS A 60 -7.15 7.89 3.84
CA LYS A 60 -8.21 7.48 2.93
C LYS A 60 -7.67 6.54 1.84
N VAL A 61 -6.52 6.88 1.27
CA VAL A 61 -5.90 6.04 0.26
C VAL A 61 -5.44 4.72 0.88
N LEU A 62 -4.81 4.80 2.05
CA LEU A 62 -4.36 3.59 2.73
C LEU A 62 -5.54 2.69 3.07
N GLY A 63 -6.61 3.25 3.63
CA GLY A 63 -7.81 2.47 3.93
C GLY A 63 -8.41 1.86 2.69
N GLY A 64 -8.42 2.61 1.59
CA GLY A 64 -8.90 2.10 0.31
C GLY A 64 -8.07 0.94 -0.20
N LEU A 65 -6.74 1.02 -0.06
CA LEU A 65 -5.86 -0.07 -0.45
C LEU A 65 -6.16 -1.33 0.36
N LEU A 66 -6.32 -1.20 1.66
CA LEU A 66 -6.63 -2.35 2.51
C LEU A 66 -7.95 -2.99 2.08
N THR A 67 -8.95 -2.17 1.78
CA THR A 67 -10.25 -2.67 1.32
C THR A 67 -10.15 -3.31 -0.06
N ALA A 68 -9.49 -2.64 -0.99
CA ALA A 68 -9.38 -3.12 -2.36
C ALA A 68 -8.56 -4.41 -2.44
N LEU A 69 -7.55 -4.54 -1.61
CA LEU A 69 -6.70 -5.72 -1.58
C LEU A 69 -7.20 -6.77 -0.60
N ASP A 70 -8.26 -6.44 0.14
CA ASP A 70 -8.84 -7.36 1.13
C ASP A 70 -7.75 -7.90 2.06
N CYS A 71 -7.02 -6.99 2.68
CA CYS A 71 -5.92 -7.36 3.56
C CYS A 71 -5.84 -6.40 4.74
N GLY A 72 -5.08 -6.79 5.75
CA GLY A 72 -4.79 -5.93 6.89
C GLY A 72 -3.51 -5.14 6.68
N LEU A 73 -3.29 -4.18 7.57
CA LEU A 73 -2.09 -3.36 7.49
C LEU A 73 -0.82 -4.20 7.63
N THR A 74 -0.86 -5.24 8.45
CA THR A 74 0.30 -6.11 8.65
C THR A 74 0.62 -6.95 7.41
N ASP A 75 -0.33 -7.08 6.49
CA ASP A 75 -0.06 -7.75 5.23
C ASP A 75 0.69 -6.85 4.26
N LEU A 76 0.46 -5.54 4.35
CA LEU A 76 1.15 -4.57 3.49
C LEU A 76 2.51 -4.19 4.02
N LEU A 77 2.66 -4.13 5.35
CA LEU A 77 3.90 -3.73 6.00
C LEU A 77 4.43 -4.87 6.84
N ALA A 78 5.60 -5.32 6.51
CA ALA A 78 6.28 -6.35 7.29
C ALA A 78 7.51 -5.75 7.96
N VAL A 79 7.86 -6.27 9.12
CA VAL A 79 9.06 -5.87 9.82
C VAL A 79 10.16 -6.86 9.51
N HIS A 80 11.31 -6.34 9.14
CA HIS A 80 12.50 -7.15 8.84
C HIS A 80 13.31 -7.37 10.08
#